data_ee09cd769ffc39a5184830dfa4be0d3a
#
_entry.id   ee09cd769ffc39a5184830dfa4be0d3a
#
_cell.length_a   1.000
_cell.length_b   1.000
_cell.length_c   1.000
_cell.angle_alpha   90.00
_cell.angle_beta   90.00
_cell.angle_gamma   90.00
#
_symmetry.space_group_name_H-M   'P 1'
#
loop_
_entity.id
_entity.type
_entity.pdbx_description
1 polymer ?
#
loop_
_entity_poly.entity_id
_entity_poly.type
_entity_poly.pdbx_seq_one_letter_code
_entity_poly.pdbx_strand_id
1 'polypeptide(L)'
;YNAPAGKYKLEVWGAQGGSYNASVVGGKGGYSSGEVTLNSQQTLYISVGGQGNWGFSANGGYNGGGSIGHSGASGNGAGSGGGATHIAKRTGLLSALSSYKSDVLIVAGGGGGGVYGNDGGQSGGAGGGTNGLNGSGSGYGTPSAGTQTSGGSYGNINNHSSYSAGSFGQGGSGNGSGNTWYGGAGGSGWYGGGYGGTHWAGSGGSGYIGGVSSGIMKAGNASMTDPSGGTMTGKT
;
A
#
# COMPACT_ATOMS: atom_id res chain seq x y z
N TYR A 1 -19.31 10.19 -8.03
CA TYR A 1 -20.20 9.69 -9.10
C TYR A 1 -21.58 9.39 -8.52
N ASN A 2 -22.61 10.04 -9.07
CA ASN A 2 -24.00 9.76 -8.73
C ASN A 2 -24.48 8.56 -9.54
N ALA A 3 -24.43 7.38 -8.96
CA ALA A 3 -24.81 6.12 -9.58
C ALA A 3 -26.35 5.93 -9.49
N PRO A 4 -27.10 5.82 -10.60
CA PRO A 4 -28.49 5.43 -10.57
C PRO A 4 -28.71 4.04 -9.93
N ALA A 5 -29.96 3.67 -9.64
CA ALA A 5 -30.28 2.29 -9.28
C ALA A 5 -29.85 1.34 -10.39
N GLY A 6 -29.22 0.23 -10.03
CA GLY A 6 -28.68 -0.71 -11.01
C GLY A 6 -27.61 -1.63 -10.43
N LYS A 7 -27.13 -2.55 -11.27
CA LYS A 7 -26.02 -3.45 -10.95
C LYS A 7 -24.73 -2.93 -11.57
N TYR A 8 -23.68 -2.85 -10.77
CA TYR A 8 -22.37 -2.32 -11.15
C TYR A 8 -21.29 -3.34 -10.87
N LYS A 9 -20.34 -3.48 -11.80
CA LYS A 9 -19.05 -4.09 -11.55
C LYS A 9 -18.06 -3.01 -11.13
N LEU A 10 -17.46 -3.20 -9.96
CA LEU A 10 -16.40 -2.32 -9.44
C LEU A 10 -15.04 -2.99 -9.63
N GLU A 11 -14.06 -2.22 -10.08
CA GLU A 11 -12.68 -2.68 -10.26
C GLU A 11 -11.73 -1.58 -9.80
N VAL A 12 -10.79 -1.93 -8.95
CA VAL A 12 -9.83 -0.98 -8.37
C VAL A 12 -8.43 -1.59 -8.33
N TRP A 13 -7.43 -0.73 -8.56
CA TRP A 13 -6.00 -1.05 -8.47
C TRP A 13 -5.35 -0.15 -7.45
N GLY A 14 -4.55 -0.70 -6.56
CA GLY A 14 -3.71 0.06 -5.64
C GLY A 14 -2.47 0.61 -6.35
N ALA A 15 -1.86 1.63 -5.77
CA ALA A 15 -0.68 2.24 -6.35
C ALA A 15 0.61 1.49 -5.99
N GLN A 16 1.62 1.61 -6.83
CA GLN A 16 2.95 1.06 -6.60
C GLN A 16 3.70 1.88 -5.55
N GLY A 17 4.55 1.24 -4.74
CA GLY A 17 5.53 1.89 -3.89
C GLY A 17 6.69 2.54 -4.67
N GLY A 18 7.45 3.40 -4.00
CA GLY A 18 8.61 4.08 -4.58
C GLY A 18 9.72 3.10 -4.98
N SER A 19 10.30 3.30 -6.17
CA SER A 19 11.34 2.46 -6.76
C SER A 19 12.62 3.26 -6.97
N TYR A 20 13.79 2.62 -6.80
CA TYR A 20 15.08 3.21 -7.15
C TYR A 20 15.36 3.08 -8.66
N ASN A 21 15.25 1.85 -9.18
CA ASN A 21 15.50 1.51 -10.57
C ASN A 21 14.77 0.20 -10.93
N ALA A 22 15.09 -0.40 -12.08
CA ALA A 22 14.48 -1.65 -12.52
C ALA A 22 14.81 -2.88 -11.63
N SER A 23 15.88 -2.83 -10.82
CA SER A 23 16.31 -3.93 -9.94
C SER A 23 15.82 -3.75 -8.49
N VAL A 24 15.52 -2.51 -8.08
CA VAL A 24 15.02 -2.19 -6.73
C VAL A 24 13.69 -1.50 -6.90
N VAL A 25 12.66 -2.30 -6.99
CA VAL A 25 11.31 -1.82 -7.28
C VAL A 25 10.45 -1.75 -6.02
N GLY A 26 9.64 -0.72 -5.93
CA GLY A 26 8.53 -0.69 -4.99
C GLY A 26 7.53 -1.79 -5.33
N GLY A 27 6.89 -2.34 -4.32
CA GLY A 27 5.85 -3.35 -4.49
C GLY A 27 4.74 -2.86 -5.40
N LYS A 28 4.23 -3.72 -6.27
CA LYS A 28 3.07 -3.39 -7.11
C LYS A 28 1.81 -3.25 -6.25
N GLY A 29 0.93 -2.36 -6.64
CA GLY A 29 -0.41 -2.29 -6.04
C GLY A 29 -1.23 -3.53 -6.37
N GLY A 30 -2.14 -3.89 -5.47
CA GLY A 30 -3.06 -5.01 -5.65
C GLY A 30 -4.24 -4.68 -6.54
N TYR A 31 -5.05 -5.69 -6.78
CA TYR A 31 -6.31 -5.60 -7.53
C TYR A 31 -7.45 -6.14 -6.68
N SER A 32 -8.60 -5.46 -6.76
CA SER A 32 -9.85 -5.95 -6.19
C SER A 32 -11.01 -5.69 -7.17
N SER A 33 -11.91 -6.64 -7.31
CA SER A 33 -13.13 -6.49 -8.10
C SER A 33 -14.33 -7.12 -7.41
N GLY A 34 -15.52 -6.72 -7.81
CA GLY A 34 -16.78 -7.30 -7.33
C GLY A 34 -17.98 -6.56 -7.87
N GLU A 35 -19.16 -7.03 -7.53
CA GLU A 35 -20.43 -6.49 -7.99
C GLU A 35 -21.22 -5.86 -6.83
N VAL A 36 -21.87 -4.75 -7.09
CA VAL A 36 -22.81 -4.11 -6.16
C VAL A 36 -24.14 -3.83 -6.84
N THR A 37 -25.24 -4.09 -6.17
CA THR A 37 -26.56 -3.70 -6.61
C THR A 37 -27.03 -2.50 -5.79
N LEU A 38 -27.35 -1.41 -6.46
CA LEU A 38 -27.91 -0.19 -5.87
C LEU A 38 -29.42 -0.18 -6.11
N ASN A 39 -30.20 -0.23 -5.04
CA ASN A 39 -31.68 -0.23 -5.11
C ASN A 39 -32.26 1.16 -5.38
N SER A 40 -31.48 2.20 -5.16
CA SER A 40 -31.80 3.61 -5.44
C SER A 40 -30.54 4.35 -5.87
N GLN A 41 -30.69 5.58 -6.35
CA GLN A 41 -29.55 6.43 -6.67
C GLN A 41 -28.66 6.62 -5.43
N GLN A 42 -27.36 6.41 -5.59
CA GLN A 42 -26.34 6.51 -4.54
C GLN A 42 -25.11 7.27 -5.04
N THR A 43 -24.62 8.21 -4.25
CA THR A 43 -23.31 8.81 -4.54
C THR A 43 -22.21 7.85 -4.12
N LEU A 44 -21.33 7.52 -5.07
CA LEU A 44 -20.12 6.73 -4.84
C LEU A 44 -18.91 7.67 -4.90
N TYR A 45 -18.07 7.59 -3.88
CA TYR A 45 -16.82 8.35 -3.75
C TYR A 45 -15.66 7.43 -4.11
N ILE A 46 -14.85 7.86 -5.06
CA ILE A 46 -13.72 7.11 -5.60
C ILE A 46 -12.45 7.86 -5.24
N SER A 47 -11.58 7.23 -4.44
CA SER A 47 -10.26 7.76 -4.08
C SER A 47 -9.19 6.88 -4.71
N VAL A 48 -8.47 7.41 -5.68
CA VAL A 48 -7.40 6.69 -6.39
C VAL A 48 -6.09 6.87 -5.65
N GLY A 49 -5.41 5.77 -5.36
CA GLY A 49 -4.11 5.76 -4.70
C GLY A 49 -3.02 6.45 -5.54
N GLY A 50 -2.16 7.22 -4.89
CA GLY A 50 -0.98 7.80 -5.52
C GLY A 50 0.23 6.87 -5.40
N GLN A 51 1.11 6.89 -6.40
CA GLN A 51 2.38 6.17 -6.37
C GLN A 51 3.30 6.72 -5.26
N GLY A 52 4.08 5.83 -4.64
CA GLY A 52 5.17 6.23 -3.75
C GLY A 52 6.36 6.82 -4.51
N ASN A 53 7.12 7.67 -3.84
CA ASN A 53 8.30 8.33 -4.39
C ASN A 53 9.59 7.72 -3.83
N TRP A 54 10.72 7.98 -4.50
CA TRP A 54 12.05 7.59 -4.03
C TRP A 54 12.82 8.80 -3.53
N GLY A 55 13.64 8.63 -2.49
CA GLY A 55 14.53 9.68 -1.99
C GLY A 55 15.04 9.44 -0.58
N PHE A 56 15.60 10.49 0.03
CA PHE A 56 15.97 10.52 1.45
C PHE A 56 14.81 11.00 2.33
N SER A 57 13.92 11.80 1.76
CA SER A 57 12.68 12.23 2.39
C SER A 57 11.62 12.25 1.29
N ALA A 58 10.59 11.46 1.44
CA ALA A 58 9.49 11.39 0.48
C ALA A 58 8.16 11.13 1.19
N ASN A 59 7.16 11.92 0.84
CA ASN A 59 5.81 11.69 1.28
C ASN A 59 5.28 10.39 0.66
N GLY A 60 4.44 9.70 1.40
CA GLY A 60 3.71 8.56 0.90
C GLY A 60 2.73 8.92 -0.22
N GLY A 61 2.40 7.95 -1.05
CA GLY A 61 1.39 8.09 -2.09
C GLY A 61 0.04 8.50 -1.50
N TYR A 62 -0.72 9.29 -2.26
CA TYR A 62 -2.05 9.74 -1.87
C TYR A 62 -2.93 8.56 -1.42
N ASN A 63 -3.80 8.80 -0.48
CA ASN A 63 -4.69 7.84 0.17
C ASN A 63 -3.92 6.78 1.00
N GLY A 64 -2.96 7.27 1.80
CA GLY A 64 -2.42 6.58 2.95
C GLY A 64 -1.11 5.81 2.76
N GLY A 65 -0.36 6.01 1.69
CA GLY A 65 1.00 5.48 1.61
C GLY A 65 1.87 5.97 2.75
N GLY A 66 2.73 5.12 3.32
CA GLY A 66 3.68 5.51 4.36
C GLY A 66 4.78 6.43 3.83
N SER A 67 5.23 7.36 4.66
CA SER A 67 6.30 8.32 4.34
C SER A 67 7.66 7.84 4.84
N ILE A 68 8.71 8.32 4.21
CA ILE A 68 10.10 8.17 4.67
C ILE A 68 10.70 9.53 5.00
N GLY A 69 11.57 9.57 6.01
CA GLY A 69 12.39 10.73 6.32
C GLY A 69 13.75 10.26 6.82
N HIS A 70 14.82 10.68 6.15
CA HIS A 70 16.18 10.37 6.55
C HIS A 70 17.00 11.65 6.53
N SER A 71 17.68 11.96 7.64
CA SER A 71 18.62 13.05 7.68
C SER A 71 20.05 12.52 7.51
N GLY A 72 20.77 13.03 6.53
CA GLY A 72 22.23 12.90 6.43
C GLY A 72 22.75 11.71 5.63
N ALA A 73 21.93 11.00 4.87
CA ALA A 73 22.39 9.87 4.05
C ALA A 73 22.99 10.36 2.71
N SER A 74 24.22 9.94 2.39
CA SER A 74 24.79 10.11 1.06
C SER A 74 24.78 8.75 0.32
N GLY A 75 24.22 8.70 -0.89
CA GLY A 75 24.31 7.57 -1.80
C GLY A 75 23.29 6.44 -1.64
N ASN A 76 22.55 6.38 -0.56
CA ASN A 76 21.53 5.37 -0.28
C ASN A 76 20.16 6.02 -0.12
N GLY A 77 19.08 5.32 -0.38
CA GLY A 77 17.74 5.87 -0.29
C GLY A 77 16.68 4.81 -0.12
N ALA A 78 15.44 5.25 0.06
CA ALA A 78 14.31 4.38 0.20
C ALA A 78 13.09 4.90 -0.57
N GLY A 79 12.14 4.02 -0.81
CA GLY A 79 10.85 4.34 -1.38
C GLY A 79 9.80 4.60 -0.31
N SER A 80 8.95 5.59 -0.51
CA SER A 80 7.71 5.71 0.25
C SER A 80 6.67 4.69 -0.23
N GLY A 81 5.67 4.40 0.59
CA GLY A 81 4.60 3.46 0.24
C GLY A 81 3.62 4.02 -0.79
N GLY A 82 3.04 3.14 -1.59
CA GLY A 82 1.92 3.45 -2.48
C GLY A 82 0.60 3.57 -1.70
N GLY A 83 -0.30 4.40 -2.20
CA GLY A 83 -1.63 4.59 -1.63
C GLY A 83 -2.63 3.52 -2.04
N ALA A 84 -3.66 3.31 -1.26
CA ALA A 84 -4.78 2.44 -1.62
C ALA A 84 -5.76 3.14 -2.55
N THR A 85 -6.39 2.37 -3.45
CA THR A 85 -7.57 2.84 -4.18
C THR A 85 -8.81 2.24 -3.53
N HIS A 86 -9.86 3.05 -3.29
CA HIS A 86 -11.11 2.56 -2.75
C HIS A 86 -12.33 3.25 -3.35
N ILE A 87 -13.47 2.55 -3.25
CA ILE A 87 -14.80 3.08 -3.54
C ILE A 87 -15.66 2.94 -2.28
N ALA A 88 -16.31 4.02 -1.87
CA ALA A 88 -17.15 4.06 -0.68
C ALA A 88 -18.43 4.87 -0.91
N LYS A 89 -19.43 4.69 -0.05
CA LYS A 89 -20.66 5.49 0.01
C LYS A 89 -20.47 6.81 0.78
N ARG A 90 -19.27 7.05 1.32
CA ARG A 90 -18.88 8.22 2.10
C ARG A 90 -17.61 8.83 1.56
N THR A 91 -17.52 10.16 1.57
CA THR A 91 -16.30 10.89 1.19
C THR A 91 -15.20 10.78 2.25
N GLY A 92 -13.95 10.85 1.82
CA GLY A 92 -12.78 10.91 2.70
C GLY A 92 -11.65 9.99 2.24
N LEU A 93 -10.47 10.19 2.82
CA LEU A 93 -9.37 9.23 2.71
C LEU A 93 -9.76 7.94 3.44
N LEU A 94 -9.21 6.80 3.02
CA LEU A 94 -9.55 5.52 3.63
C LEU A 94 -9.34 5.50 5.15
N SER A 95 -8.24 6.09 5.63
CA SER A 95 -7.94 6.19 7.07
C SER A 95 -9.00 6.97 7.87
N ALA A 96 -9.62 7.97 7.27
CA ALA A 96 -10.70 8.74 7.89
C ALA A 96 -12.03 7.95 7.99
N LEU A 97 -12.15 6.83 7.29
CA LEU A 97 -13.34 5.98 7.31
C LEU A 97 -13.28 4.88 8.38
N SER A 98 -12.36 4.94 9.32
CA SER A 98 -12.17 3.92 10.37
C SER A 98 -13.42 3.63 11.20
N SER A 99 -14.23 4.65 11.49
CA SER A 99 -15.53 4.51 12.18
C SER A 99 -16.71 4.26 11.23
N TYR A 100 -16.47 4.19 9.92
CA TYR A 100 -17.47 4.06 8.86
C TYR A 100 -17.13 2.93 7.88
N LYS A 101 -16.50 1.86 8.37
CA LYS A 101 -16.03 0.73 7.55
C LYS A 101 -17.13 0.09 6.71
N SER A 102 -18.37 0.09 7.20
CA SER A 102 -19.55 -0.42 6.47
C SER A 102 -19.90 0.40 5.22
N ASP A 103 -19.44 1.65 5.13
CA ASP A 103 -19.65 2.48 3.93
C ASP A 103 -18.62 2.18 2.83
N VAL A 104 -17.51 1.49 3.15
CA VAL A 104 -16.50 1.10 2.17
C VAL A 104 -16.95 -0.16 1.41
N LEU A 105 -17.01 -0.04 0.09
CA LEU A 105 -17.43 -1.15 -0.78
C LEU A 105 -16.26 -2.06 -1.13
N ILE A 106 -15.14 -1.47 -1.55
CA ILE A 106 -14.00 -2.19 -2.10
C ILE A 106 -12.71 -1.41 -1.90
N VAL A 107 -11.60 -2.10 -1.64
CA VAL A 107 -10.25 -1.53 -1.51
C VAL A 107 -9.25 -2.40 -2.24
N ALA A 108 -8.35 -1.78 -3.01
CA ALA A 108 -7.11 -2.38 -3.48
C ALA A 108 -5.93 -1.79 -2.72
N GLY A 109 -5.12 -2.63 -2.10
CA GLY A 109 -3.97 -2.21 -1.30
C GLY A 109 -2.81 -1.71 -2.14
N GLY A 110 -2.10 -0.69 -1.67
CA GLY A 110 -0.87 -0.17 -2.24
C GLY A 110 0.35 -1.01 -1.87
N GLY A 111 1.39 -0.97 -2.69
CA GLY A 111 2.67 -1.64 -2.45
C GLY A 111 3.60 -0.88 -1.52
N GLY A 112 4.47 -1.59 -0.81
CA GLY A 112 5.52 -1.01 0.00
C GLY A 112 6.66 -0.42 -0.84
N GLY A 113 7.41 0.53 -0.29
CA GLY A 113 8.59 1.13 -0.95
C GLY A 113 9.79 0.19 -0.93
N GLY A 114 10.62 0.25 -1.97
CA GLY A 114 11.92 -0.42 -2.00
C GLY A 114 12.95 0.26 -1.09
N VAL A 115 14.11 -0.38 -0.90
CA VAL A 115 15.26 0.23 -0.23
C VAL A 115 16.55 -0.15 -0.94
N TYR A 116 17.49 0.79 -1.03
CA TYR A 116 18.84 0.55 -1.55
C TYR A 116 19.88 0.99 -0.53
N GLY A 117 20.77 0.10 -0.18
CA GLY A 117 21.80 0.31 0.83
C GLY A 117 23.07 -0.48 0.57
N ASN A 118 23.98 -0.48 1.56
CA ASN A 118 25.29 -1.14 1.47
C ASN A 118 25.19 -2.66 1.21
N ASP A 119 24.06 -3.30 1.62
CA ASP A 119 23.80 -4.73 1.41
C ASP A 119 23.07 -5.00 0.08
N GLY A 120 23.05 -4.01 -0.82
CA GLY A 120 22.33 -4.09 -2.09
C GLY A 120 20.88 -3.59 -2.01
N GLY A 121 20.13 -3.82 -3.07
CA GLY A 121 18.75 -3.36 -3.21
C GLY A 121 17.72 -4.40 -2.78
N GLN A 122 16.67 -3.96 -2.10
CA GLN A 122 15.56 -4.77 -1.65
C GLN A 122 14.23 -4.23 -2.18
N SER A 123 13.40 -5.09 -2.71
CA SER A 123 12.12 -4.69 -3.32
C SER A 123 10.98 -4.68 -2.31
N GLY A 124 10.07 -3.73 -2.50
CA GLY A 124 8.88 -3.58 -1.66
C GLY A 124 7.91 -4.74 -1.80
N GLY A 125 7.19 -5.03 -0.74
CA GLY A 125 6.10 -6.02 -0.73
C GLY A 125 4.90 -5.54 -1.54
N ALA A 126 4.31 -6.43 -2.35
CA ALA A 126 3.12 -6.07 -3.12
C ALA A 126 1.90 -5.86 -2.22
N GLY A 127 1.04 -4.93 -2.61
CA GLY A 127 -0.26 -4.70 -2.00
C GLY A 127 -1.34 -5.63 -2.55
N GLY A 128 -2.48 -5.67 -1.89
CA GLY A 128 -3.67 -6.42 -2.30
C GLY A 128 -3.70 -7.87 -1.82
N GLY A 129 -4.68 -8.60 -2.32
CA GLY A 129 -5.01 -9.91 -1.77
C GLY A 129 -5.70 -9.80 -0.40
N THR A 130 -5.96 -10.96 0.24
CA THR A 130 -6.45 -11.00 1.63
C THR A 130 -5.41 -10.40 2.58
N ASN A 131 -4.15 -10.69 2.33
CA ASN A 131 -3.02 -10.06 3.00
C ASN A 131 -2.12 -9.45 1.93
N GLY A 132 -1.50 -8.31 2.24
CA GLY A 132 -0.38 -7.84 1.44
C GLY A 132 0.80 -8.81 1.50
N LEU A 133 1.88 -8.49 0.80
CA LEU A 133 3.13 -9.25 0.87
C LEU A 133 4.18 -8.49 1.68
N ASN A 134 5.03 -9.24 2.38
CA ASN A 134 6.14 -8.65 3.12
C ASN A 134 7.18 -8.05 2.17
N GLY A 135 7.80 -6.96 2.57
CA GLY A 135 8.99 -6.43 1.89
C GLY A 135 10.16 -7.39 2.01
N SER A 136 11.08 -7.37 1.05
CA SER A 136 12.33 -8.13 1.12
C SER A 136 13.39 -7.40 1.93
N GLY A 137 14.40 -8.11 2.42
CA GLY A 137 15.51 -7.53 3.16
C GLY A 137 16.46 -8.55 3.76
N SER A 138 17.59 -8.06 4.27
CA SER A 138 18.67 -8.86 4.87
C SER A 138 19.01 -8.44 6.30
N GLY A 139 18.35 -7.40 6.83
CA GLY A 139 18.58 -6.87 8.18
C GLY A 139 17.80 -7.61 9.28
N TYR A 140 17.86 -7.07 10.47
CA TYR A 140 17.12 -7.57 11.62
C TYR A 140 15.68 -7.05 11.62
N GLY A 141 14.74 -7.86 12.08
CA GLY A 141 13.33 -7.47 12.26
C GLY A 141 12.54 -7.37 10.96
N THR A 142 11.95 -8.47 10.54
CA THR A 142 11.12 -8.54 9.33
C THR A 142 9.85 -7.71 9.50
N PRO A 143 9.57 -6.73 8.61
CA PRO A 143 8.28 -6.06 8.60
C PRO A 143 7.20 -7.03 8.12
N SER A 144 5.97 -6.83 8.55
CA SER A 144 4.84 -7.63 8.06
C SER A 144 3.87 -6.82 7.23
N ALA A 145 3.15 -7.51 6.36
CA ALA A 145 2.10 -6.92 5.53
C ALA A 145 0.82 -6.66 6.34
N GLY A 146 -0.04 -5.80 5.80
CA GLY A 146 -1.39 -5.60 6.31
C GLY A 146 -2.26 -6.83 6.07
N THR A 147 -3.15 -7.12 7.01
CA THR A 147 -4.10 -8.24 6.98
C THR A 147 -5.55 -7.75 6.89
N GLN A 148 -6.54 -8.64 7.08
CA GLN A 148 -7.95 -8.22 7.16
C GLN A 148 -8.32 -7.60 8.50
N THR A 149 -7.51 -7.78 9.54
CA THR A 149 -7.84 -7.40 10.92
C THR A 149 -6.83 -6.47 11.57
N SER A 150 -5.61 -6.40 11.05
CA SER A 150 -4.53 -5.61 11.65
C SER A 150 -3.56 -5.05 10.61
N GLY A 151 -2.97 -3.91 10.93
CA GLY A 151 -1.81 -3.38 10.20
C GLY A 151 -0.57 -4.23 10.42
N GLY A 152 0.33 -4.19 9.44
CA GLY A 152 1.61 -4.87 9.52
C GLY A 152 2.56 -4.23 10.53
N SER A 153 3.33 -5.04 11.23
CA SER A 153 4.38 -4.57 12.13
C SER A 153 5.55 -3.97 11.35
N TYR A 154 6.21 -2.98 11.93
CA TYR A 154 7.48 -2.47 11.37
C TYR A 154 8.64 -3.43 11.68
N GLY A 155 9.67 -3.39 10.84
CA GLY A 155 10.93 -4.09 11.10
C GLY A 155 11.66 -3.42 12.27
N ASN A 156 11.84 -4.15 13.38
CA ASN A 156 12.40 -3.58 14.60
C ASN A 156 13.88 -3.92 14.75
N ILE A 157 14.72 -2.86 14.80
CA ILE A 157 16.04 -2.94 15.43
C ILE A 157 16.11 -1.84 16.47
N ASN A 158 16.43 -2.20 17.70
CA ASN A 158 16.80 -1.29 18.78
C ASN A 158 15.74 -0.23 19.13
N ASN A 159 14.43 -0.57 19.12
CA ASN A 159 13.35 0.29 19.60
C ASN A 159 13.40 1.72 19.03
N HIS A 160 13.61 1.87 17.72
CA HIS A 160 13.51 3.20 17.10
C HIS A 160 12.09 3.73 17.20
N SER A 161 11.88 4.71 18.06
CA SER A 161 10.59 5.35 18.33
C SER A 161 9.99 6.10 17.13
N SER A 162 10.76 6.24 16.04
CA SER A 162 10.34 6.91 14.82
C SER A 162 9.79 5.98 13.72
N TYR A 163 9.69 4.67 13.99
CA TYR A 163 9.10 3.70 13.05
C TYR A 163 7.67 3.39 13.45
N SER A 164 6.78 3.27 12.47
CA SER A 164 5.39 2.93 12.74
C SER A 164 4.93 1.68 12.01
N ALA A 165 4.04 0.96 12.67
CA ALA A 165 3.24 -0.09 12.06
C ALA A 165 2.24 0.49 11.07
N GLY A 166 1.74 -0.33 10.18
CA GLY A 166 0.55 0.00 9.40
C GLY A 166 -0.69 0.04 10.28
N SER A 167 -1.73 0.71 9.80
CA SER A 167 -3.04 0.77 10.45
C SER A 167 -4.15 0.78 9.39
N PHE A 168 -5.40 0.92 9.81
CA PHE A 168 -6.52 1.02 8.86
C PHE A 168 -6.32 2.21 7.92
N GLY A 169 -6.27 1.94 6.62
CA GLY A 169 -6.11 2.95 5.57
C GLY A 169 -4.74 3.63 5.51
N GLN A 170 -3.73 3.16 6.28
CA GLN A 170 -2.45 3.85 6.39
C GLN A 170 -1.27 2.86 6.46
N GLY A 171 -0.29 3.04 5.59
CA GLY A 171 1.00 2.34 5.63
C GLY A 171 1.93 2.89 6.71
N GLY A 172 2.79 2.02 7.24
CA GLY A 172 3.80 2.38 8.22
C GLY A 172 4.83 3.35 7.65
N SER A 173 5.22 4.33 8.45
CA SER A 173 6.19 5.38 8.12
C SER A 173 7.43 5.27 9.01
N GLY A 174 8.55 5.87 8.58
CA GLY A 174 9.72 5.93 9.42
C GLY A 174 10.62 7.10 9.10
N ASN A 175 11.19 7.69 10.16
CA ASN A 175 12.21 8.72 10.09
C ASN A 175 13.50 8.16 10.69
N GLY A 176 14.45 7.79 9.84
CA GLY A 176 15.78 7.39 10.27
C GLY A 176 16.63 8.62 10.65
N SER A 177 17.31 8.58 11.79
CA SER A 177 18.34 9.55 12.12
C SER A 177 19.73 8.94 11.90
N GLY A 178 20.57 9.60 11.12
CA GLY A 178 21.93 9.16 10.81
C GLY A 178 22.06 8.33 9.52
N ASN A 179 23.31 8.04 9.14
CA ASN A 179 23.67 7.50 7.82
C ASN A 179 23.37 6.00 7.60
N THR A 180 22.80 5.29 8.55
CA THR A 180 22.76 3.82 8.54
C THR A 180 21.37 3.19 8.72
N TRP A 181 20.33 3.99 9.00
CA TRP A 181 19.04 3.46 9.44
C TRP A 181 17.91 3.86 8.50
N TYR A 182 17.89 3.33 7.28
CA TYR A 182 16.85 3.59 6.29
C TYR A 182 16.14 2.28 5.91
N GLY A 183 14.85 2.40 5.63
CA GLY A 183 13.99 1.32 5.17
C GLY A 183 12.88 1.86 4.28
N GLY A 184 12.28 0.99 3.50
CA GLY A 184 11.11 1.32 2.70
C GLY A 184 9.86 1.51 3.57
N ALA A 185 8.99 2.43 3.19
CA ALA A 185 7.73 2.63 3.91
C ALA A 185 6.63 1.68 3.45
N GLY A 186 5.68 1.41 4.34
CA GLY A 186 4.56 0.50 4.08
C GLY A 186 3.53 1.05 3.10
N GLY A 187 2.93 0.19 2.29
CA GLY A 187 1.79 0.52 1.43
C GLY A 187 0.49 0.65 2.22
N SER A 188 -0.42 1.49 1.75
CA SER A 188 -1.78 1.62 2.29
C SER A 188 -2.67 0.43 1.92
N GLY A 189 -3.77 0.22 2.61
CA GLY A 189 -4.75 -0.83 2.32
C GLY A 189 -5.92 -0.82 3.28
N TRP A 190 -6.79 -1.84 3.21
CA TRP A 190 -7.79 -2.05 4.28
C TRP A 190 -7.11 -2.00 5.64
N TYR A 191 -5.95 -2.67 5.73
CA TYR A 191 -4.92 -2.36 6.69
C TYR A 191 -3.58 -2.25 5.96
N GLY A 192 -2.81 -1.23 6.29
CA GLY A 192 -1.52 -0.97 5.66
C GLY A 192 -0.42 -1.91 6.11
N GLY A 193 0.62 -2.06 5.31
CA GLY A 193 1.85 -2.77 5.64
C GLY A 193 2.76 -1.96 6.57
N GLY A 194 3.69 -2.62 7.25
CA GLY A 194 4.65 -2.00 8.14
C GLY A 194 5.83 -1.35 7.41
N TYR A 195 6.47 -0.40 8.08
CA TYR A 195 7.75 0.18 7.66
C TYR A 195 8.88 -0.88 7.73
N GLY A 196 9.77 -0.90 6.76
CA GLY A 196 10.80 -1.93 6.64
C GLY A 196 11.85 -1.93 7.74
N GLY A 197 12.13 -0.78 8.35
CA GLY A 197 13.27 -0.68 9.25
C GLY A 197 14.61 -0.73 8.49
N THR A 198 15.69 -1.01 9.19
CA THR A 198 17.03 -0.99 8.59
C THR A 198 17.22 -2.08 7.55
N HIS A 199 17.56 -1.70 6.33
CA HIS A 199 17.85 -2.58 5.18
C HIS A 199 16.69 -3.50 4.77
N TRP A 200 15.47 -3.20 5.20
CA TRP A 200 14.25 -3.86 4.76
C TRP A 200 13.39 -2.93 3.93
N ALA A 201 12.87 -3.43 2.85
CA ALA A 201 11.84 -2.76 2.09
C ALA A 201 10.50 -2.76 2.86
N GLY A 202 9.64 -1.82 2.55
CA GLY A 202 8.31 -1.73 3.15
C GLY A 202 7.39 -2.87 2.69
N SER A 203 6.44 -3.24 3.53
CA SER A 203 5.44 -4.27 3.23
C SER A 203 4.18 -3.67 2.59
N GLY A 204 3.45 -4.47 1.84
CA GLY A 204 2.21 -4.05 1.18
C GLY A 204 0.99 -4.04 2.11
N GLY A 205 -0.01 -3.24 1.75
CA GLY A 205 -1.31 -3.24 2.42
C GLY A 205 -2.29 -4.27 1.86
N SER A 206 -3.29 -4.67 2.63
CA SER A 206 -4.31 -5.64 2.20
C SER A 206 -5.42 -5.02 1.36
N GLY A 207 -6.10 -5.83 0.56
CA GLY A 207 -7.35 -5.47 -0.12
C GLY A 207 -8.59 -5.67 0.77
N TYR A 208 -9.78 -5.31 0.26
CA TYR A 208 -11.07 -5.54 0.90
C TYR A 208 -12.19 -5.62 -0.14
N ILE A 209 -13.10 -6.57 0.03
CA ILE A 209 -14.25 -6.82 -0.85
C ILE A 209 -15.54 -7.08 -0.06
N GLY A 210 -15.59 -6.73 1.23
CA GLY A 210 -16.74 -7.03 2.08
C GLY A 210 -18.01 -6.24 1.75
N GLY A 211 -17.91 -5.17 0.94
CA GLY A 211 -19.07 -4.38 0.48
C GLY A 211 -19.60 -4.77 -0.90
N VAL A 212 -19.08 -5.86 -1.52
CA VAL A 212 -19.46 -6.33 -2.85
C VAL A 212 -19.74 -7.82 -2.85
N SER A 213 -20.49 -8.32 -3.83
CA SER A 213 -20.68 -9.74 -4.12
C SER A 213 -19.74 -10.21 -5.22
N SER A 214 -19.52 -11.52 -5.35
CA SER A 214 -18.64 -12.15 -6.36
C SER A 214 -17.24 -11.52 -6.38
N GLY A 215 -16.74 -11.14 -5.18
CA GLY A 215 -15.50 -10.39 -5.05
C GLY A 215 -14.25 -11.24 -5.28
N ILE A 216 -13.26 -10.63 -5.92
CA ILE A 216 -11.92 -11.21 -6.15
C ILE A 216 -10.87 -10.21 -5.66
N MET A 217 -9.85 -10.70 -4.96
CA MET A 217 -8.66 -9.93 -4.59
C MET A 217 -7.41 -10.64 -5.06
N LYS A 218 -6.46 -9.86 -5.61
CA LYS A 218 -5.14 -10.38 -6.03
C LYS A 218 -4.04 -9.46 -5.51
N ALA A 219 -2.94 -10.05 -5.04
CA ALA A 219 -1.73 -9.30 -4.75
C ALA A 219 -1.09 -8.82 -6.07
N GLY A 220 -0.45 -7.65 -6.02
CA GLY A 220 0.25 -7.08 -7.17
C GLY A 220 1.46 -7.90 -7.55
N ASN A 221 1.61 -8.19 -8.83
CA ASN A 221 2.81 -8.77 -9.41
C ASN A 221 2.97 -8.35 -10.88
N ALA A 222 4.16 -8.56 -11.44
CA ALA A 222 4.46 -8.15 -12.81
C ALA A 222 3.69 -8.94 -13.88
N SER A 223 3.11 -10.08 -13.52
CA SER A 223 2.37 -10.97 -14.42
C SER A 223 0.85 -10.91 -14.25
N MET A 224 0.33 -9.98 -13.43
CA MET A 224 -1.12 -9.82 -13.32
C MET A 224 -1.73 -9.38 -14.65
N THR A 225 -2.69 -10.15 -15.13
CA THR A 225 -3.59 -9.75 -16.20
C THR A 225 -4.82 -9.08 -15.60
N ASP A 226 -5.28 -7.98 -16.19
CA ASP A 226 -6.57 -7.40 -15.82
C ASP A 226 -7.71 -8.29 -16.35
N PRO A 227 -8.95 -8.07 -15.89
CA PRO A 227 -10.11 -8.84 -16.34
C PRO A 227 -10.43 -8.73 -17.84
N SER A 228 -9.90 -7.73 -18.52
CA SER A 228 -10.02 -7.57 -19.97
C SER A 228 -8.94 -8.31 -20.76
N GLY A 229 -8.04 -9.03 -20.05
CA GLY A 229 -6.94 -9.81 -20.66
C GLY A 229 -5.65 -9.02 -20.85
N GLY A 230 -5.62 -7.73 -20.45
CA GLY A 230 -4.39 -6.93 -20.44
C GLY A 230 -3.49 -7.26 -19.24
N THR A 231 -2.22 -6.92 -19.32
CA THR A 231 -1.33 -6.95 -18.15
C THR A 231 -1.54 -5.70 -17.30
N MET A 232 -1.57 -5.86 -15.98
CA MET A 232 -1.70 -4.74 -15.03
C MET A 232 -0.38 -3.97 -14.84
N THR A 233 0.64 -4.26 -15.65
CA THR A 233 1.89 -3.52 -15.72
C THR A 233 1.62 -2.09 -16.20
N GLY A 234 2.00 -1.11 -15.39
CA GLY A 234 1.88 0.31 -15.78
C GLY A 234 0.53 0.98 -15.49
N LYS A 235 -0.39 0.30 -14.81
CA LYS A 235 -1.56 0.98 -14.21
C LYS A 235 -1.15 1.52 -12.83
N THR A 236 -0.63 2.71 -12.83
CA THR A 236 -0.25 3.51 -11.65
C THR A 236 -1.37 4.46 -11.30
#